data_783ab5e112593490099abaf35728cbb8
#
_entry.id   783ab5e112593490099abaf35728cbb8
#
_cell.length_a   1.000
_cell.length_b   1.000
_cell.length_c   1.000
_cell.angle_alpha   90.00
_cell.angle_beta   90.00
_cell.angle_gamma   90.00
#
_symmetry.space_group_name_H-M   'P 1'
#
loop_
_entity.id
_entity.type
_entity.pdbx_description
1 polymer ?
#
loop_
_entity_poly.entity_id
_entity_poly.type
_entity_poly.pdbx_seq_one_letter_code
_entity_poly.pdbx_strand_id
1 'polypeptide(L)'
;MLPVVRKHHYVWAYYLSAWSGESDNSIWHVTTKGNISKDSVKGLSREEDYNKIHALSDSDVAYIQLWPSGNSPDLQSFQKSQLKFFKNASALIDSHIGLEHFEAYAEIKNISEVIQYGLFERTHTIIENLAKPVIDELKRGNIECLEQGRYMTSFCNFLAQQLFRTKKIKDRCLESMHLLPENSENVKTFKMLFERNWWFLSYKLALNMGASLHATADTDHHTFITNNTDIDFITSDCPVINIHESSAVSNQGTPPESLDLYFPISPKAAYIISPENRYDELASSIDENTVKHLNSQIVLNSHLSIYGTSRAAIRNARRNYR
;
A
#
# COMPACT_ATOMS: atom_id res chain seq x y z
N MET A 1 6.02 7.77 -29.58
CA MET A 1 6.39 8.08 -28.20
C MET A 1 5.64 7.16 -27.25
N LEU A 2 6.28 6.68 -26.18
CA LEU A 2 5.65 5.87 -25.14
C LEU A 2 4.80 6.78 -24.22
N PRO A 3 3.67 6.29 -23.68
CA PRO A 3 2.85 7.08 -22.78
C PRO A 3 3.56 7.31 -21.44
N VAL A 4 3.58 8.55 -20.98
CA VAL A 4 4.10 8.94 -19.67
C VAL A 4 2.94 8.92 -18.67
N VAL A 5 3.05 8.06 -17.64
CA VAL A 5 2.04 7.93 -16.58
C VAL A 5 2.47 8.80 -15.41
N ARG A 6 1.70 9.84 -15.08
CA ARG A 6 1.99 10.77 -13.97
C ARG A 6 1.00 10.67 -12.82
N LYS A 7 -0.18 10.11 -13.05
CA LYS A 7 -1.22 9.92 -12.01
C LYS A 7 -1.07 8.53 -11.41
N HIS A 8 -0.42 8.45 -10.28
CA HIS A 8 -0.07 7.20 -9.60
C HIS A 8 -1.06 6.88 -8.50
N HIS A 9 -1.51 5.63 -8.44
CA HIS A 9 -2.40 5.16 -7.40
C HIS A 9 -1.59 4.67 -6.18
N TYR A 10 -1.96 5.10 -4.99
CA TYR A 10 -1.47 4.52 -3.74
C TYR A 10 -2.45 3.47 -3.16
N VAL A 11 -3.68 3.39 -3.68
CA VAL A 11 -4.58 2.24 -3.51
C VAL A 11 -5.01 1.74 -4.89
N TRP A 12 -4.94 0.46 -5.10
CA TRP A 12 -5.25 -0.18 -6.38
C TRP A 12 -6.71 0.04 -6.81
N ALA A 13 -6.94 0.64 -7.98
CA ALA A 13 -8.28 0.94 -8.47
C ALA A 13 -9.15 -0.31 -8.68
N TYR A 14 -8.55 -1.44 -9.11
CA TYR A 14 -9.24 -2.72 -9.21
C TYR A 14 -9.74 -3.25 -7.86
N TYR A 15 -8.95 -3.08 -6.79
CA TYR A 15 -9.38 -3.41 -5.45
C TYR A 15 -10.60 -2.58 -5.04
N LEU A 16 -10.55 -1.25 -5.23
CA LEU A 16 -11.64 -0.34 -4.92
C LEU A 16 -12.91 -0.65 -5.71
N SER A 17 -12.80 -1.24 -6.91
CA SER A 17 -13.97 -1.59 -7.73
C SER A 17 -14.90 -2.62 -7.06
N ALA A 18 -14.45 -3.34 -6.03
CA ALA A 18 -15.31 -4.24 -5.26
C ALA A 18 -16.47 -3.51 -4.54
N TRP A 19 -16.34 -2.21 -4.27
CA TRP A 19 -17.39 -1.37 -3.68
C TRP A 19 -18.19 -0.59 -4.70
N SER A 20 -17.89 -0.73 -5.99
CA SER A 20 -18.66 -0.07 -7.07
C SER A 20 -19.94 -0.84 -7.38
N GLY A 21 -20.96 -0.11 -7.85
CA GLY A 21 -22.13 -0.73 -8.46
C GLY A 21 -21.79 -1.36 -9.82
N GLU A 22 -22.62 -2.27 -10.28
CA GLU A 22 -22.41 -3.02 -11.52
C GLU A 22 -22.30 -2.15 -12.79
N SER A 23 -22.83 -0.93 -12.75
CA SER A 23 -23.08 -0.15 -13.98
C SER A 23 -22.06 0.96 -14.26
N ASP A 24 -21.31 1.48 -13.27
CA ASP A 24 -20.59 2.75 -13.46
C ASP A 24 -19.16 2.83 -12.90
N ASN A 25 -18.66 1.77 -12.29
CA ASN A 25 -17.30 1.73 -11.71
C ASN A 25 -17.01 2.90 -10.74
N SER A 26 -18.07 3.42 -10.09
CA SER A 26 -18.01 4.54 -9.14
C SER A 26 -18.36 4.09 -7.74
N ILE A 27 -17.69 4.67 -6.75
CA ILE A 27 -17.88 4.36 -5.32
C ILE A 27 -18.19 5.63 -4.53
N TRP A 28 -18.90 5.46 -3.44
CA TRP A 28 -19.09 6.55 -2.49
C TRP A 28 -17.84 6.73 -1.64
N HIS A 29 -17.49 7.98 -1.38
CA HIS A 29 -16.31 8.32 -0.60
C HIS A 29 -16.48 9.62 0.19
N VAL A 30 -15.60 9.82 1.17
CA VAL A 30 -15.47 11.12 1.86
C VAL A 30 -14.44 11.97 1.12
N THR A 31 -14.81 13.18 0.75
CA THR A 31 -13.87 14.15 0.16
C THR A 31 -12.96 14.75 1.24
N THR A 32 -11.87 15.39 0.86
CA THR A 32 -10.98 16.13 1.78
C THR A 32 -11.69 17.24 2.56
N LYS A 33 -12.82 17.75 2.04
CA LYS A 33 -13.69 18.72 2.75
C LYS A 33 -14.70 18.07 3.69
N GLY A 34 -14.66 16.75 3.85
CA GLY A 34 -15.56 15.98 4.72
C GLY A 34 -16.94 15.69 4.13
N ASN A 35 -17.21 16.08 2.89
CA ASN A 35 -18.48 15.78 2.20
C ASN A 35 -18.48 14.34 1.68
N ILE A 36 -19.68 13.74 1.55
CA ILE A 36 -19.84 12.43 0.92
C ILE A 36 -20.21 12.63 -0.54
N SER A 37 -19.38 12.15 -1.46
CA SER A 37 -19.54 12.19 -2.92
C SER A 37 -19.47 10.80 -3.53
N LYS A 38 -19.77 10.68 -4.82
CA LYS A 38 -19.62 9.45 -5.62
C LYS A 38 -18.74 9.76 -6.81
N ASP A 39 -17.62 9.04 -6.93
CA ASP A 39 -16.63 9.26 -7.98
C ASP A 39 -16.08 7.93 -8.53
N SER A 40 -15.55 7.98 -9.76
CA SER A 40 -14.93 6.81 -10.40
C SER A 40 -13.72 6.33 -9.61
N VAL A 41 -13.58 5.01 -9.41
CA VAL A 41 -12.43 4.38 -8.75
C VAL A 41 -11.10 4.79 -9.38
N LYS A 42 -11.09 5.07 -10.69
CA LYS A 42 -9.89 5.56 -11.40
C LYS A 42 -9.47 6.97 -10.98
N GLY A 43 -10.37 7.73 -10.36
CA GLY A 43 -10.13 9.09 -9.87
C GLY A 43 -9.65 9.16 -8.44
N LEU A 44 -9.81 8.08 -7.67
CA LEU A 44 -9.62 8.05 -6.22
C LEU A 44 -8.26 7.47 -5.84
N SER A 45 -7.81 7.77 -4.63
CA SER A 45 -6.54 7.28 -4.05
C SER A 45 -5.35 7.39 -5.00
N ARG A 46 -5.24 8.52 -5.69
CA ARG A 46 -4.14 8.81 -6.60
C ARG A 46 -3.63 10.24 -6.44
N GLU A 47 -2.35 10.42 -6.75
CA GLU A 47 -1.69 11.72 -6.72
C GLU A 47 -0.77 11.85 -7.94
N GLU A 48 -0.60 13.09 -8.43
CA GLU A 48 0.35 13.34 -9.51
C GLU A 48 1.78 13.15 -8.99
N ASP A 49 2.60 12.43 -9.78
CA ASP A 49 4.01 12.18 -9.50
C ASP A 49 4.31 11.45 -8.18
N TYR A 50 3.32 10.80 -7.54
CA TYR A 50 3.49 10.13 -6.24
C TYR A 50 4.63 9.09 -6.25
N ASN A 51 4.75 8.32 -7.32
CA ASN A 51 5.79 7.30 -7.54
C ASN A 51 6.91 7.78 -8.47
N LYS A 52 7.09 9.11 -8.60
CA LYS A 52 8.20 9.68 -9.36
C LYS A 52 9.52 9.28 -8.75
N ILE A 53 10.44 8.79 -9.59
CA ILE A 53 11.81 8.48 -9.19
C ILE A 53 12.78 9.55 -9.72
N HIS A 54 13.99 9.55 -9.19
CA HIS A 54 15.10 10.40 -9.63
C HIS A 54 16.33 9.56 -9.91
N ALA A 55 17.33 10.12 -10.57
CA ALA A 55 18.62 9.47 -10.77
C ALA A 55 19.28 9.19 -9.42
N LEU A 56 19.55 7.90 -9.14
CA LEU A 56 20.15 7.48 -7.88
C LEU A 56 21.66 7.74 -7.92
N SER A 57 22.14 8.61 -7.04
CA SER A 57 23.57 8.84 -6.79
C SER A 57 24.17 7.69 -5.97
N ASP A 58 25.50 7.68 -5.84
CA ASP A 58 26.17 6.69 -4.96
C ASP A 58 25.81 6.91 -3.50
N SER A 59 25.59 8.15 -3.08
CA SER A 59 25.07 8.46 -1.73
C SER A 59 23.65 7.94 -1.49
N ASP A 60 22.76 8.03 -2.49
CA ASP A 60 21.42 7.44 -2.40
C ASP A 60 21.51 5.92 -2.22
N VAL A 61 22.35 5.27 -3.02
CA VAL A 61 22.56 3.81 -2.94
C VAL A 61 23.13 3.41 -1.57
N ALA A 62 24.16 4.10 -1.10
CA ALA A 62 24.77 3.85 0.22
C ALA A 62 23.73 4.04 1.33
N TYR A 63 22.93 5.11 1.25
CA TYR A 63 21.87 5.38 2.21
C TYR A 63 20.81 4.28 2.24
N ILE A 64 20.31 3.84 1.09
CA ILE A 64 19.33 2.74 0.98
C ILE A 64 19.89 1.44 1.56
N GLN A 65 21.18 1.20 1.41
CA GLN A 65 21.85 -0.01 1.94
C GLN A 65 21.99 -0.01 3.48
N LEU A 66 21.96 1.15 4.14
CA LEU A 66 21.93 1.24 5.60
C LEU A 66 20.63 0.70 6.22
N TRP A 67 19.55 0.70 5.46
CA TRP A 67 18.27 0.21 5.96
C TRP A 67 18.23 -1.32 5.99
N PRO A 68 17.57 -1.91 7.00
CA PRO A 68 17.53 -3.35 7.17
C PRO A 68 17.09 -4.07 5.89
N SER A 69 17.81 -5.11 5.53
CA SER A 69 17.39 -6.10 4.55
C SER A 69 16.77 -7.28 5.28
N GLY A 70 15.90 -8.03 4.63
CA GLY A 70 15.28 -9.21 5.24
C GLY A 70 16.33 -10.26 5.68
N ASN A 71 15.90 -11.20 6.51
CA ASN A 71 16.79 -12.21 7.10
C ASN A 71 17.16 -13.33 6.12
N SER A 72 16.40 -13.51 5.04
CA SER A 72 16.69 -14.53 4.02
C SER A 72 17.79 -14.07 3.05
N PRO A 73 18.83 -14.88 2.78
CA PRO A 73 19.83 -14.57 1.75
C PRO A 73 19.22 -14.32 0.37
N ASP A 74 18.17 -15.05 0.00
CA ASP A 74 17.48 -14.87 -1.29
C ASP A 74 16.79 -13.51 -1.38
N LEU A 75 16.09 -13.09 -0.31
CA LEU A 75 15.47 -11.77 -0.25
C LEU A 75 16.54 -10.66 -0.31
N GLN A 76 17.65 -10.81 0.39
CA GLN A 76 18.76 -9.86 0.35
C GLN A 76 19.34 -9.76 -1.07
N SER A 77 19.55 -10.90 -1.74
CA SER A 77 20.01 -10.96 -3.12
C SER A 77 19.03 -10.30 -4.07
N PHE A 78 17.74 -10.57 -3.91
CA PHE A 78 16.67 -9.94 -4.68
C PHE A 78 16.66 -8.42 -4.48
N GLN A 79 16.69 -7.92 -3.25
CA GLN A 79 16.71 -6.48 -2.96
C GLN A 79 17.95 -5.79 -3.54
N LYS A 80 19.12 -6.43 -3.48
CA LYS A 80 20.33 -5.91 -4.13
C LYS A 80 20.18 -5.84 -5.66
N SER A 81 19.59 -6.87 -6.25
CA SER A 81 19.31 -6.88 -7.70
C SER A 81 18.34 -5.78 -8.11
N GLN A 82 17.27 -5.55 -7.32
CA GLN A 82 16.32 -4.46 -7.56
C GLN A 82 16.99 -3.10 -7.45
N LEU A 83 17.79 -2.87 -6.40
CA LEU A 83 18.52 -1.61 -6.24
C LEU A 83 19.47 -1.35 -7.44
N LYS A 84 20.19 -2.37 -7.88
CA LYS A 84 21.05 -2.28 -9.07
C LYS A 84 20.25 -1.97 -10.33
N PHE A 85 19.11 -2.63 -10.52
CA PHE A 85 18.23 -2.37 -11.66
C PHE A 85 17.75 -0.91 -11.66
N PHE A 86 17.22 -0.40 -10.55
CA PHE A 86 16.77 0.98 -10.46
C PHE A 86 17.91 1.98 -10.58
N LYS A 87 19.10 1.71 -10.04
CA LYS A 87 20.30 2.53 -10.22
C LYS A 87 20.63 2.69 -11.70
N ASN A 88 20.68 1.59 -12.43
CA ASN A 88 21.02 1.60 -13.86
C ASN A 88 19.94 2.29 -14.70
N ALA A 89 18.66 1.98 -14.45
CA ALA A 89 17.55 2.59 -15.17
C ALA A 89 17.45 4.08 -14.89
N SER A 90 17.58 4.50 -13.63
CA SER A 90 17.48 5.90 -13.24
C SER A 90 18.62 6.78 -13.78
N ALA A 91 19.76 6.20 -14.13
CA ALA A 91 20.85 6.93 -14.77
C ALA A 91 20.45 7.53 -16.14
N LEU A 92 19.38 7.02 -16.76
CA LEU A 92 18.85 7.55 -18.02
C LEU A 92 17.91 8.75 -17.84
N ILE A 93 17.52 9.10 -16.59
CA ILE A 93 16.55 10.17 -16.35
C ILE A 93 17.03 11.51 -16.89
N ASP A 94 18.30 11.84 -16.70
CA ASP A 94 18.88 13.12 -17.13
C ASP A 94 19.64 13.01 -18.45
N SER A 95 19.54 11.88 -19.16
CA SER A 95 20.33 11.60 -20.37
C SER A 95 20.01 12.52 -21.56
N HIS A 96 18.90 13.24 -21.52
CA HIS A 96 18.50 14.19 -22.56
C HIS A 96 19.09 15.61 -22.38
N ILE A 97 19.64 15.91 -21.19
CA ILE A 97 20.17 17.24 -20.88
C ILE A 97 21.41 17.52 -21.76
N GLY A 98 21.41 18.67 -22.40
CA GLY A 98 22.47 19.06 -23.34
C GLY A 98 22.37 18.45 -24.72
N LEU A 99 21.32 17.72 -25.04
CA LEU A 99 21.09 17.06 -26.32
C LEU A 99 20.03 17.76 -27.19
N GLU A 100 19.60 18.96 -26.84
CA GLU A 100 18.48 19.70 -27.46
C GLU A 100 18.65 19.92 -28.98
N HIS A 101 19.88 19.86 -29.46
CA HIS A 101 20.23 20.05 -30.89
C HIS A 101 20.29 18.75 -31.71
N PHE A 102 20.11 17.59 -31.04
CA PHE A 102 20.14 16.30 -31.73
C PHE A 102 18.77 15.90 -32.26
N GLU A 103 18.71 15.27 -33.40
CA GLU A 103 17.46 14.78 -33.99
C GLU A 103 16.71 13.81 -33.09
N ALA A 104 17.45 12.97 -32.36
CA ALA A 104 16.89 12.00 -31.41
C ALA A 104 16.44 12.60 -30.05
N TYR A 105 16.57 13.94 -29.83
CA TYR A 105 16.27 14.56 -28.52
C TYR A 105 14.87 14.21 -27.98
N ALA A 106 13.84 14.31 -28.82
CA ALA A 106 12.46 14.05 -28.39
C ALA A 106 12.25 12.60 -27.96
N GLU A 107 12.89 11.64 -28.57
CA GLU A 107 12.82 10.23 -28.20
C GLU A 107 13.57 9.96 -26.91
N ILE A 108 14.78 10.49 -26.75
CA ILE A 108 15.60 10.34 -25.53
C ILE A 108 14.87 10.97 -24.35
N LYS A 109 14.31 12.16 -24.50
CA LYS A 109 13.51 12.84 -23.49
C LYS A 109 12.27 12.01 -23.10
N ASN A 110 11.55 11.46 -24.06
CA ASN A 110 10.40 10.61 -23.79
C ASN A 110 10.78 9.35 -23.00
N ILE A 111 11.90 8.69 -23.34
CA ILE A 111 12.42 7.53 -22.59
C ILE A 111 12.75 7.95 -21.15
N SER A 112 13.46 9.06 -20.98
CA SER A 112 13.78 9.64 -19.67
C SER A 112 12.52 9.86 -18.83
N GLU A 113 11.50 10.52 -19.38
CA GLU A 113 10.23 10.77 -18.70
C GLU A 113 9.46 9.48 -18.35
N VAL A 114 9.44 8.49 -19.26
CA VAL A 114 8.81 7.18 -19.00
C VAL A 114 9.49 6.44 -17.85
N ILE A 115 10.81 6.54 -17.75
CA ILE A 115 11.56 5.96 -16.63
C ILE A 115 11.23 6.75 -15.34
N GLN A 116 11.34 8.06 -15.38
CA GLN A 116 11.16 8.93 -14.21
C GLN A 116 9.78 8.81 -13.59
N TYR A 117 8.73 8.78 -14.40
CA TYR A 117 7.34 8.80 -13.92
C TYR A 117 6.67 7.42 -13.97
N GLY A 118 7.09 6.51 -14.81
CA GLY A 118 6.37 5.26 -15.05
C GLY A 118 7.04 3.99 -14.51
N LEU A 119 8.35 3.98 -14.29
CA LEU A 119 9.06 2.73 -13.98
C LEU A 119 8.62 2.14 -12.64
N PHE A 120 8.51 2.95 -11.60
CA PHE A 120 8.13 2.46 -10.28
C PHE A 120 6.62 2.11 -10.22
N GLU A 121 5.77 2.85 -10.91
CA GLU A 121 4.35 2.51 -11.04
C GLU A 121 4.15 1.15 -11.74
N ARG A 122 4.97 0.82 -12.75
CA ARG A 122 4.96 -0.51 -13.37
C ARG A 122 5.34 -1.63 -12.40
N THR A 123 6.25 -1.37 -11.47
CA THR A 123 6.61 -2.34 -10.42
C THR A 123 5.40 -2.67 -9.55
N HIS A 124 4.63 -1.65 -9.15
CA HIS A 124 3.36 -1.88 -8.42
C HIS A 124 2.34 -2.64 -9.28
N THR A 125 2.21 -2.29 -10.56
CA THR A 125 1.30 -3.00 -11.48
C THR A 125 1.65 -4.49 -11.60
N ILE A 126 2.93 -4.87 -11.59
CA ILE A 126 3.34 -6.28 -11.61
C ILE A 126 2.86 -6.99 -10.33
N ILE A 127 3.06 -6.39 -9.16
CA ILE A 127 2.64 -6.96 -7.87
C ILE A 127 1.11 -7.13 -7.84
N GLU A 128 0.37 -6.12 -8.28
CA GLU A 128 -1.09 -6.13 -8.38
C GLU A 128 -1.60 -7.23 -9.32
N ASN A 129 -0.97 -7.40 -10.47
CA ASN A 129 -1.32 -8.46 -11.44
C ASN A 129 -1.04 -9.87 -10.90
N LEU A 130 0.01 -10.05 -10.11
CA LEU A 130 0.29 -11.31 -9.42
C LEU A 130 -0.72 -11.61 -8.31
N ALA A 131 -1.20 -10.58 -7.61
CA ALA A 131 -2.19 -10.72 -6.56
C ALA A 131 -3.63 -10.86 -7.08
N LYS A 132 -3.92 -10.37 -8.29
CA LYS A 132 -5.28 -10.34 -8.85
C LYS A 132 -6.00 -11.69 -8.79
N PRO A 133 -5.41 -12.81 -9.25
CA PRO A 133 -6.08 -14.11 -9.18
C PRO A 133 -6.47 -14.50 -7.75
N VAL A 134 -5.60 -14.23 -6.78
CA VAL A 134 -5.85 -14.53 -5.37
C VAL A 134 -7.00 -13.69 -4.83
N ILE A 135 -7.00 -12.39 -5.09
CA ILE A 135 -8.07 -11.48 -4.66
C ILE A 135 -9.42 -11.90 -5.29
N ASP A 136 -9.40 -12.35 -6.54
CA ASP A 136 -10.61 -12.82 -7.21
C ASP A 136 -11.16 -14.12 -6.59
N GLU A 137 -10.30 -15.06 -6.21
CA GLU A 137 -10.70 -16.28 -5.50
C GLU A 137 -11.24 -15.98 -4.09
N LEU A 138 -10.56 -15.12 -3.35
CA LEU A 138 -11.01 -14.69 -2.02
C LEU A 138 -12.36 -13.95 -2.08
N LYS A 139 -12.61 -13.14 -3.11
CA LYS A 139 -13.94 -12.51 -3.32
C LYS A 139 -15.05 -13.54 -3.54
N ARG A 140 -14.73 -14.73 -4.06
CA ARG A 140 -15.67 -15.86 -4.24
C ARG A 140 -15.80 -16.73 -3.00
N GLY A 141 -15.03 -16.44 -1.94
CA GLY A 141 -14.98 -17.26 -0.73
C GLY A 141 -14.04 -18.47 -0.81
N ASN A 142 -13.25 -18.59 -1.87
CA ASN A 142 -12.29 -19.69 -2.04
C ASN A 142 -10.99 -19.36 -1.29
N ILE A 143 -10.94 -19.74 -0.02
CA ILE A 143 -9.75 -19.58 0.82
C ILE A 143 -8.66 -20.63 0.51
N GLU A 144 -9.06 -21.82 0.04
CA GLU A 144 -8.13 -22.92 -0.27
C GLU A 144 -7.10 -22.54 -1.34
N CYS A 145 -7.38 -21.50 -2.13
CA CYS A 145 -6.40 -20.98 -3.09
C CYS A 145 -5.07 -20.57 -2.43
N LEU A 146 -5.09 -20.18 -1.16
CA LEU A 146 -3.91 -19.76 -0.39
C LEU A 146 -2.99 -20.94 -0.01
N GLU A 147 -3.47 -22.18 -0.03
CA GLU A 147 -2.64 -23.38 0.14
C GLU A 147 -1.61 -23.52 -0.98
N GLN A 148 -1.86 -22.90 -2.14
CA GLN A 148 -0.87 -22.81 -3.20
C GLN A 148 0.19 -21.76 -2.82
N GLY A 149 1.41 -22.19 -2.52
CA GLY A 149 2.51 -21.33 -2.03
C GLY A 149 2.75 -20.07 -2.88
N ARG A 150 2.59 -20.16 -4.22
CA ARG A 150 2.67 -18.97 -5.11
C ARG A 150 1.59 -17.93 -4.82
N TYR A 151 0.39 -18.35 -4.44
CA TYR A 151 -0.73 -17.46 -4.14
C TYR A 151 -0.55 -16.83 -2.76
N MET A 152 -0.16 -17.61 -1.77
CA MET A 152 0.19 -17.08 -0.45
C MET A 152 1.31 -16.03 -0.55
N THR A 153 2.40 -16.34 -1.28
CA THR A 153 3.50 -15.38 -1.51
C THR A 153 2.99 -14.09 -2.17
N SER A 154 2.17 -14.21 -3.22
CA SER A 154 1.63 -13.04 -3.93
C SER A 154 0.70 -12.21 -3.04
N PHE A 155 -0.11 -12.87 -2.20
CA PHE A 155 -1.02 -12.23 -1.27
C PHE A 155 -0.27 -11.48 -0.17
N CYS A 156 0.67 -12.13 0.52
CA CYS A 156 1.48 -11.50 1.57
C CYS A 156 2.26 -10.28 1.03
N ASN A 157 2.87 -10.43 -0.14
CA ASN A 157 3.59 -9.31 -0.77
C ASN A 157 2.64 -8.17 -1.16
N PHE A 158 1.45 -8.47 -1.68
CA PHE A 158 0.43 -7.47 -2.00
C PHE A 158 -0.05 -6.72 -0.75
N LEU A 159 -0.38 -7.42 0.34
CA LEU A 159 -0.80 -6.79 1.60
C LEU A 159 0.27 -5.84 2.13
N ALA A 160 1.51 -6.29 2.15
CA ALA A 160 2.64 -5.47 2.60
C ALA A 160 2.82 -4.22 1.71
N GLN A 161 2.72 -4.37 0.37
CA GLN A 161 2.79 -3.23 -0.54
C GLN A 161 1.63 -2.27 -0.35
N GLN A 162 0.39 -2.78 -0.13
CA GLN A 162 -0.76 -1.92 0.16
C GLN A 162 -0.63 -1.17 1.49
N LEU A 163 0.07 -1.72 2.48
CA LEU A 163 0.36 -1.04 3.73
C LEU A 163 1.38 0.10 3.53
N PHE A 164 2.57 -0.23 2.99
CA PHE A 164 3.71 0.70 2.95
C PHE A 164 3.60 1.79 1.89
N ARG A 165 2.84 1.59 0.81
CA ARG A 165 2.70 2.59 -0.25
C ARG A 165 1.63 3.65 0.03
N THR A 166 0.91 3.57 1.15
CA THR A 166 -0.12 4.54 1.50
C THR A 166 0.46 5.90 1.86
N LYS A 167 -0.32 6.96 1.59
CA LYS A 167 0.07 8.32 1.94
C LYS A 167 0.25 8.49 3.45
N LYS A 168 -0.60 7.83 4.26
CA LYS A 168 -0.50 7.84 5.72
C LYS A 168 0.86 7.39 6.24
N ILE A 169 1.37 6.28 5.72
CA ILE A 169 2.67 5.74 6.15
C ILE A 169 3.80 6.68 5.73
N LYS A 170 3.75 7.18 4.47
CA LYS A 170 4.72 8.18 4.00
C LYS A 170 4.75 9.41 4.91
N ASP A 171 3.59 10.03 5.14
CA ASP A 171 3.49 11.27 5.90
C ASP A 171 3.96 11.05 7.35
N ARG A 172 3.54 9.97 8.01
CA ARG A 172 4.00 9.62 9.37
C ARG A 172 5.50 9.39 9.46
N CYS A 173 6.08 8.70 8.49
CA CYS A 173 7.52 8.47 8.47
C CYS A 173 8.30 9.77 8.26
N LEU A 174 7.82 10.65 7.38
CA LEU A 174 8.42 11.97 7.16
C LEU A 174 8.27 12.87 8.41
N GLU A 175 7.09 12.90 9.03
CA GLU A 175 6.87 13.61 10.29
C GLU A 175 7.83 13.14 11.39
N SER A 176 7.99 11.80 11.54
CA SER A 176 8.94 11.25 12.51
C SER A 176 10.39 11.68 12.23
N MET A 177 10.77 11.77 10.95
CA MET A 177 12.09 12.30 10.56
C MET A 177 12.24 13.78 10.91
N HIS A 178 11.17 14.57 10.74
CA HIS A 178 11.21 16.01 11.09
C HIS A 178 11.35 16.26 12.59
N LEU A 179 10.95 15.32 13.44
CA LEU A 179 11.15 15.42 14.91
C LEU A 179 12.62 15.26 15.33
N LEU A 180 13.49 14.69 14.49
CA LEU A 180 14.90 14.60 14.79
C LEU A 180 15.51 16.01 14.85
N PRO A 181 16.29 16.36 15.91
CA PRO A 181 16.87 17.68 16.06
C PRO A 181 17.88 17.98 14.96
N GLU A 182 17.75 19.13 14.29
CA GLU A 182 18.67 19.56 13.22
C GLU A 182 19.96 20.20 13.78
N ASN A 183 20.64 19.45 14.63
CA ASN A 183 21.83 19.92 15.35
C ASN A 183 23.14 19.73 14.58
N SER A 184 23.09 19.10 13.40
CA SER A 184 24.27 18.90 12.55
C SER A 184 23.87 18.79 11.08
N GLU A 185 24.83 19.06 10.18
CA GLU A 185 24.66 18.91 8.73
C GLU A 185 24.40 17.44 8.34
N ASN A 186 24.93 16.49 9.11
CA ASN A 186 24.69 15.07 8.91
C ASN A 186 23.22 14.71 9.09
N VAL A 187 22.54 15.28 10.10
CA VAL A 187 21.10 15.02 10.31
C VAL A 187 20.27 15.63 9.19
N LYS A 188 20.59 16.81 8.71
CA LYS A 188 19.91 17.42 7.55
C LYS A 188 20.06 16.56 6.30
N THR A 189 21.28 16.10 6.02
CA THR A 189 21.57 15.18 4.90
C THR A 189 20.82 13.88 5.04
N PHE A 190 20.75 13.31 6.24
CA PHE A 190 19.99 12.07 6.51
C PHE A 190 18.50 12.24 6.21
N LYS A 191 17.89 13.34 6.68
CA LYS A 191 16.47 13.64 6.41
C LYS A 191 16.21 13.81 4.90
N MET A 192 17.04 14.60 4.23
CA MET A 192 16.94 14.82 2.79
C MET A 192 17.03 13.50 2.00
N LEU A 193 17.98 12.63 2.35
CA LEU A 193 18.13 11.32 1.70
C LEU A 193 16.94 10.40 2.00
N PHE A 194 16.35 10.47 3.21
CA PHE A 194 15.16 9.72 3.57
C PHE A 194 13.97 10.11 2.69
N GLU A 195 13.65 11.40 2.65
CA GLU A 195 12.53 11.91 1.85
C GLU A 195 12.70 11.60 0.37
N ARG A 196 13.90 11.88 -0.16
CA ARG A 196 14.26 11.65 -1.55
C ARG A 196 14.14 10.18 -1.96
N ASN A 197 14.51 9.25 -1.07
CA ASN A 197 14.55 7.81 -1.35
C ASN A 197 13.35 7.04 -0.80
N TRP A 198 12.33 7.73 -0.25
CA TRP A 198 11.16 7.08 0.34
C TRP A 198 10.49 6.07 -0.60
N TRP A 199 10.40 6.37 -1.88
CA TRP A 199 9.81 5.47 -2.87
C TRP A 199 10.46 4.09 -2.89
N PHE A 200 11.79 4.01 -2.78
CA PHE A 200 12.50 2.73 -2.73
C PHE A 200 12.51 2.14 -1.32
N LEU A 201 12.63 2.96 -0.29
CA LEU A 201 12.60 2.52 1.10
C LEU A 201 11.27 1.86 1.46
N SER A 202 10.15 2.46 1.07
CA SER A 202 8.81 1.88 1.29
C SER A 202 8.67 0.53 0.58
N TYR A 203 9.17 0.41 -0.66
CA TYR A 203 9.20 -0.84 -1.40
C TYR A 203 10.06 -1.91 -0.70
N LYS A 204 11.26 -1.54 -0.24
CA LYS A 204 12.17 -2.44 0.49
C LYS A 204 11.54 -2.93 1.80
N LEU A 205 10.92 -2.04 2.57
CA LEU A 205 10.21 -2.38 3.81
C LEU A 205 9.01 -3.29 3.54
N ALA A 206 8.27 -3.03 2.47
CA ALA A 206 7.17 -3.90 2.06
C ALA A 206 7.65 -5.29 1.64
N LEU A 207 8.78 -5.41 0.94
CA LEU A 207 9.37 -6.72 0.63
C LEU A 207 9.75 -7.49 1.90
N ASN A 208 10.34 -6.81 2.91
CA ASN A 208 10.66 -7.43 4.19
C ASN A 208 9.40 -7.92 4.91
N MET A 209 8.37 -7.09 4.96
CA MET A 209 7.09 -7.42 5.60
C MET A 209 6.40 -8.58 4.88
N GLY A 210 6.32 -8.54 3.55
CA GLY A 210 5.69 -9.61 2.76
C GLY A 210 6.41 -10.96 2.93
N ALA A 211 7.75 -10.94 2.98
CA ALA A 211 8.54 -12.14 3.26
C ALA A 211 8.34 -12.65 4.70
N SER A 212 8.20 -11.75 5.69
CA SER A 212 7.90 -12.12 7.07
C SER A 212 6.52 -12.77 7.17
N LEU A 213 5.47 -12.15 6.62
CA LEU A 213 4.11 -12.71 6.59
C LEU A 213 4.06 -14.09 5.92
N HIS A 214 4.82 -14.26 4.82
CA HIS A 214 4.91 -15.56 4.16
C HIS A 214 5.64 -16.61 5.03
N ALA A 215 6.71 -16.20 5.72
CA ALA A 215 7.48 -17.12 6.56
C ALA A 215 6.71 -17.60 7.79
N THR A 216 5.75 -16.80 8.29
CA THR A 216 4.90 -17.15 9.43
C THR A 216 3.53 -17.70 9.01
N ALA A 217 3.27 -17.86 7.70
CA ALA A 217 1.95 -18.24 7.20
C ALA A 217 1.41 -19.56 7.75
N ASP A 218 2.29 -20.52 8.10
CA ASP A 218 1.89 -21.80 8.69
C ASP A 218 1.71 -21.74 10.22
N THR A 219 2.11 -20.65 10.85
CA THR A 219 2.07 -20.46 12.32
C THR A 219 1.11 -19.37 12.76
N ASP A 220 0.90 -18.36 11.91
CA ASP A 220 -0.07 -17.31 12.16
C ASP A 220 -1.52 -17.81 11.92
N HIS A 221 -2.47 -17.17 12.58
CA HIS A 221 -3.88 -17.42 12.40
C HIS A 221 -4.40 -16.60 11.23
N HIS A 222 -5.03 -17.29 10.29
CA HIS A 222 -5.59 -16.73 9.06
C HIS A 222 -7.11 -16.83 9.09
N THR A 223 -7.78 -15.73 9.36
CA THR A 223 -9.24 -15.67 9.48
C THR A 223 -9.87 -15.04 8.26
N PHE A 224 -10.58 -15.83 7.46
CA PHE A 224 -11.43 -15.32 6.38
C PHE A 224 -12.85 -15.09 6.91
N ILE A 225 -13.36 -13.90 6.70
CA ILE A 225 -14.65 -13.46 7.22
C ILE A 225 -15.63 -13.31 6.06
N THR A 226 -16.73 -14.09 6.10
CA THR A 226 -17.89 -13.92 5.21
C THR A 226 -18.94 -13.08 5.94
N ASN A 227 -19.27 -11.92 5.39
CA ASN A 227 -20.25 -11.01 5.97
C ASN A 227 -21.64 -11.25 5.38
N ASN A 228 -22.47 -11.97 6.11
CA ASN A 228 -23.87 -12.26 5.78
C ASN A 228 -24.86 -11.24 6.38
N THR A 229 -24.38 -10.18 7.03
CA THR A 229 -25.24 -9.13 7.62
C THR A 229 -25.69 -8.12 6.56
N ASP A 230 -26.66 -7.26 6.93
CA ASP A 230 -27.14 -6.18 6.08
C ASP A 230 -26.18 -4.97 6.02
N ILE A 231 -25.15 -4.94 6.88
CA ILE A 231 -24.16 -3.88 6.94
C ILE A 231 -22.92 -4.29 6.14
N ASP A 232 -22.62 -3.54 5.09
CA ASP A 232 -21.41 -3.80 4.29
C ASP A 232 -20.12 -3.40 5.02
N PHE A 233 -19.03 -4.14 4.79
CA PHE A 233 -17.71 -3.63 5.08
C PHE A 233 -17.41 -2.41 4.23
N ILE A 234 -16.74 -1.43 4.84
CA ILE A 234 -16.15 -0.29 4.15
C ILE A 234 -14.63 -0.49 4.01
N THR A 235 -14.02 0.33 3.18
CA THR A 235 -12.56 0.42 3.09
C THR A 235 -12.11 1.88 3.09
N SER A 236 -10.81 2.13 2.96
CA SER A 236 -10.25 3.48 2.98
C SER A 236 -9.04 3.61 2.06
N ASP A 237 -8.43 4.78 2.07
CA ASP A 237 -7.12 5.06 1.48
C ASP A 237 -5.95 4.38 2.23
N CYS A 238 -6.27 3.65 3.32
CA CYS A 238 -5.41 2.72 4.04
C CYS A 238 -6.12 1.36 4.11
N PRO A 239 -6.08 0.54 3.05
CA PRO A 239 -6.90 -0.67 2.96
C PRO A 239 -6.44 -1.81 3.86
N VAL A 240 -5.16 -1.85 4.23
CA VAL A 240 -4.59 -2.79 5.20
C VAL A 240 -4.26 -2.01 6.47
N ILE A 241 -4.81 -2.43 7.59
CA ILE A 241 -4.64 -1.75 8.88
C ILE A 241 -4.26 -2.75 9.97
N ASN A 242 -3.51 -2.29 10.98
CA ASN A 242 -3.33 -3.05 12.22
C ASN A 242 -4.49 -2.73 13.18
N ILE A 243 -5.26 -3.76 13.54
CA ILE A 243 -6.39 -3.64 14.48
C ILE A 243 -6.03 -4.11 15.90
N HIS A 244 -4.78 -4.49 16.16
CA HIS A 244 -4.33 -4.82 17.51
C HIS A 244 -4.46 -3.60 18.43
N GLU A 245 -4.92 -3.80 19.66
CA GLU A 245 -5.17 -2.72 20.63
C GLU A 245 -3.94 -1.87 20.92
N SER A 246 -2.73 -2.46 20.93
CA SER A 246 -1.47 -1.72 21.12
C SER A 246 -1.21 -0.69 20.02
N SER A 247 -1.85 -0.81 18.86
CA SER A 247 -1.70 0.16 17.78
C SER A 247 -2.34 1.53 18.10
N ALA A 248 -3.36 1.55 18.95
CA ALA A 248 -4.01 2.77 19.43
C ALA A 248 -3.18 3.52 20.48
N VAL A 249 -2.31 2.79 21.19
CA VAL A 249 -1.48 3.34 22.29
C VAL A 249 -0.07 3.67 21.82
N SER A 250 0.35 3.21 20.62
CA SER A 250 1.70 3.44 20.14
C SER A 250 1.97 4.95 19.96
N ASN A 251 2.81 5.49 20.84
CA ASN A 251 3.35 6.84 20.70
C ASN A 251 4.11 6.96 19.37
N GLN A 252 4.13 8.16 18.81
CA GLN A 252 4.90 8.44 17.60
C GLN A 252 6.33 7.89 17.73
N GLY A 253 6.67 6.92 16.85
CA GLY A 253 8.01 6.35 16.77
C GLY A 253 8.25 5.01 17.47
N THR A 254 7.28 4.49 18.25
CA THR A 254 7.36 3.11 18.78
C THR A 254 6.60 2.13 17.90
N PRO A 255 7.20 1.00 17.48
CA PRO A 255 6.46 -0.05 16.80
C PRO A 255 5.33 -0.60 17.69
N PRO A 256 4.20 -1.05 17.12
CA PRO A 256 3.18 -1.76 17.88
C PRO A 256 3.75 -3.08 18.43
N GLU A 257 3.24 -3.54 19.57
CA GLU A 257 3.67 -4.80 20.19
C GLU A 257 3.32 -6.03 19.36
N SER A 258 2.22 -5.96 18.61
CA SER A 258 1.73 -7.02 17.73
C SER A 258 1.06 -6.45 16.48
N LEU A 259 0.94 -7.29 15.47
CA LEU A 259 0.30 -6.95 14.19
C LEU A 259 -0.87 -7.88 13.94
N ASP A 260 -2.09 -7.37 14.11
CA ASP A 260 -3.31 -8.01 13.65
C ASP A 260 -3.74 -7.28 12.36
N LEU A 261 -3.31 -7.81 11.22
CA LEU A 261 -3.56 -7.16 9.93
C LEU A 261 -4.98 -7.47 9.45
N TYR A 262 -5.81 -6.44 9.38
CA TYR A 262 -7.15 -6.51 8.83
C TYR A 262 -7.19 -5.92 7.42
N PHE A 263 -7.80 -6.66 6.51
CA PHE A 263 -7.97 -6.28 5.11
C PHE A 263 -9.38 -6.61 4.61
N PRO A 264 -10.29 -5.63 4.46
CA PRO A 264 -11.57 -5.83 3.79
C PRO A 264 -11.30 -6.08 2.29
N ILE A 265 -11.76 -7.21 1.76
CA ILE A 265 -11.56 -7.61 0.36
C ILE A 265 -12.69 -7.09 -0.52
N SER A 266 -13.90 -7.06 0.03
CA SER A 266 -15.12 -6.62 -0.62
C SER A 266 -16.15 -6.20 0.45
N PRO A 267 -17.33 -5.66 0.08
CA PRO A 267 -18.40 -5.39 1.04
C PRO A 267 -18.84 -6.61 1.87
N LYS A 268 -18.58 -7.83 1.36
CA LYS A 268 -19.04 -9.09 1.98
C LYS A 268 -17.91 -10.02 2.40
N ALA A 269 -16.66 -9.63 2.21
CA ALA A 269 -15.51 -10.46 2.58
C ALA A 269 -14.38 -9.63 3.18
N ALA A 270 -13.73 -10.18 4.20
CA ALA A 270 -12.53 -9.60 4.79
C ALA A 270 -11.55 -10.70 5.22
N TYR A 271 -10.31 -10.30 5.49
CA TYR A 271 -9.24 -11.19 5.90
C TYR A 271 -8.48 -10.59 7.09
N ILE A 272 -8.14 -11.45 8.06
CA ILE A 272 -7.28 -11.07 9.19
C ILE A 272 -6.10 -12.05 9.24
N ILE A 273 -4.90 -11.50 9.47
CA ILE A 273 -3.70 -12.26 9.83
C ILE A 273 -3.29 -11.81 11.23
N SER A 274 -3.20 -12.75 12.16
CA SER A 274 -2.83 -12.49 13.56
C SER A 274 -1.87 -13.55 14.05
N PRO A 275 -0.86 -13.23 14.88
CA PRO A 275 -0.01 -14.23 15.52
C PRO A 275 -0.76 -15.05 16.58
N GLU A 276 -1.99 -14.67 16.93
CA GLU A 276 -2.81 -15.32 17.94
C GLU A 276 -4.25 -15.58 17.43
N ASN A 277 -4.97 -16.51 18.06
CA ASN A 277 -6.29 -17.00 17.65
C ASN A 277 -7.47 -16.05 17.99
N ARG A 278 -7.22 -14.78 18.25
CA ARG A 278 -8.23 -13.79 18.71
C ARG A 278 -9.44 -13.64 17.79
N TYR A 279 -9.27 -13.93 16.51
CA TYR A 279 -10.30 -13.68 15.49
C TYR A 279 -10.83 -14.97 14.84
N ASP A 280 -10.38 -16.15 15.26
CA ASP A 280 -10.75 -17.43 14.63
C ASP A 280 -12.26 -17.68 14.62
N GLU A 281 -12.98 -17.24 15.67
CA GLU A 281 -14.43 -17.38 15.75
C GLU A 281 -15.16 -16.60 14.65
N LEU A 282 -14.57 -15.51 14.14
CA LEU A 282 -15.18 -14.70 13.07
C LEU A 282 -15.27 -15.44 11.74
N ALA A 283 -14.49 -16.50 11.54
CA ALA A 283 -14.59 -17.34 10.35
C ALA A 283 -15.93 -18.12 10.32
N SER A 284 -16.50 -18.45 11.47
CA SER A 284 -17.75 -19.21 11.57
C SER A 284 -18.98 -18.33 11.46
N SER A 285 -18.95 -17.15 12.07
CA SER A 285 -20.09 -16.22 12.06
C SER A 285 -19.65 -14.80 12.44
N ILE A 286 -20.33 -13.82 11.88
CA ILE A 286 -20.13 -12.41 12.21
C ILE A 286 -21.50 -11.75 12.39
N ASP A 287 -21.62 -10.90 13.41
CA ASP A 287 -22.80 -10.10 13.68
C ASP A 287 -22.62 -8.63 13.21
N GLU A 288 -23.71 -7.88 13.20
CA GLU A 288 -23.67 -6.48 12.82
C GLU A 288 -22.78 -5.61 13.72
N ASN A 289 -22.67 -5.96 15.02
CA ASN A 289 -21.85 -5.16 15.94
C ASN A 289 -20.37 -5.34 15.63
N THR A 290 -19.98 -6.56 15.29
CA THR A 290 -18.61 -6.85 14.84
C THR A 290 -18.30 -6.13 13.52
N VAL A 291 -19.23 -6.13 12.53
CA VAL A 291 -19.08 -5.36 11.30
C VAL A 291 -18.94 -3.86 11.58
N LYS A 292 -19.78 -3.31 12.47
CA LYS A 292 -19.68 -1.90 12.90
C LYS A 292 -18.34 -1.60 13.55
N HIS A 293 -17.86 -2.51 14.41
CA HIS A 293 -16.54 -2.38 15.05
C HIS A 293 -15.40 -2.37 14.01
N LEU A 294 -15.34 -3.34 13.11
CA LEU A 294 -14.32 -3.40 12.07
C LEU A 294 -14.39 -2.18 11.13
N ASN A 295 -15.59 -1.72 10.78
CA ASN A 295 -15.77 -0.49 10.02
C ASN A 295 -15.27 0.75 10.79
N SER A 296 -15.44 0.80 12.12
CA SER A 296 -14.90 1.88 12.93
C SER A 296 -13.37 1.88 12.94
N GLN A 297 -12.73 0.69 12.94
CA GLN A 297 -11.27 0.57 12.81
C GLN A 297 -10.78 1.12 11.45
N ILE A 298 -11.50 0.86 10.37
CA ILE A 298 -11.18 1.46 9.05
C ILE A 298 -11.27 3.00 9.12
N VAL A 299 -12.32 3.56 9.73
CA VAL A 299 -12.47 5.02 9.89
C VAL A 299 -11.32 5.62 10.69
N LEU A 300 -10.97 5.00 11.83
CA LEU A 300 -9.87 5.40 12.71
C LEU A 300 -8.52 5.42 11.99
N ASN A 301 -8.31 4.41 11.16
CA ASN A 301 -7.04 4.21 10.47
C ASN A 301 -6.98 4.84 9.07
N SER A 302 -8.08 5.42 8.58
CA SER A 302 -8.06 6.21 7.33
C SER A 302 -7.18 7.46 7.48
N HIS A 303 -6.70 7.99 6.37
CA HIS A 303 -5.92 9.23 6.32
C HIS A 303 -6.73 10.37 5.68
N LEU A 304 -7.10 10.22 4.42
CA LEU A 304 -7.80 11.24 3.64
C LEU A 304 -9.25 10.87 3.32
N SER A 305 -9.55 9.58 3.13
CA SER A 305 -10.85 9.15 2.63
C SER A 305 -11.21 7.74 3.06
N ILE A 306 -12.52 7.52 3.26
CA ILE A 306 -13.14 6.20 3.39
C ILE A 306 -14.05 5.94 2.19
N TYR A 307 -14.22 4.68 1.83
CA TYR A 307 -14.94 4.21 0.64
C TYR A 307 -16.00 3.19 1.02
N GLY A 308 -17.15 3.23 0.35
CA GLY A 308 -18.25 2.30 0.61
C GLY A 308 -19.22 2.20 -0.55
N THR A 309 -20.12 1.21 -0.47
CA THR A 309 -21.13 0.91 -1.49
C THR A 309 -22.22 1.98 -1.60
N SER A 310 -22.47 2.71 -0.53
CA SER A 310 -23.55 3.70 -0.46
C SER A 310 -23.20 4.90 0.44
N ARG A 311 -23.90 6.00 0.21
CA ARG A 311 -23.85 7.17 1.09
C ARG A 311 -24.23 6.84 2.53
N ALA A 312 -25.20 5.91 2.69
CA ALA A 312 -25.66 5.47 4.01
C ALA A 312 -24.57 4.66 4.73
N ALA A 313 -23.90 3.73 4.06
CA ALA A 313 -22.80 2.94 4.63
C ALA A 313 -21.70 3.85 5.22
N ILE A 314 -21.23 4.84 4.45
CA ILE A 314 -20.23 5.80 4.91
C ILE A 314 -20.73 6.65 6.08
N ARG A 315 -21.99 7.14 6.00
CA ARG A 315 -22.57 7.96 7.09
C ARG A 315 -22.66 7.16 8.39
N ASN A 316 -23.09 5.91 8.32
CA ASN A 316 -23.24 5.04 9.49
C ASN A 316 -21.88 4.71 10.10
N ALA A 317 -20.88 4.35 9.30
CA ALA A 317 -19.53 4.10 9.79
C ALA A 317 -18.95 5.31 10.55
N ARG A 318 -19.13 6.55 10.02
CA ARG A 318 -18.69 7.78 10.69
C ARG A 318 -19.45 8.12 11.97
N ARG A 319 -20.71 7.71 12.11
CA ARG A 319 -21.49 7.94 13.34
C ARG A 319 -21.12 7.01 14.46
N ASN A 320 -20.81 5.77 14.15
CA ASN A 320 -20.39 4.76 15.13
C ASN A 320 -19.01 5.05 15.72
N TYR A 321 -18.27 5.98 15.11
CA TYR A 321 -16.96 6.43 15.57
C TYR A 321 -17.01 7.63 16.53
N ARG A 322 -18.11 8.42 16.54
CA ARG A 322 -18.29 9.55 17.43
C ARG A 322 -18.88 9.12 18.77
#